data_e8731f8cbabaa0f63e8f011bdbda9095
#
_entry.id   e8731f8cbabaa0f63e8f011bdbda9095
#
_cell.length_a   1.000
_cell.length_b   1.000
_cell.length_c   1.000
_cell.angle_alpha   90.00
_cell.angle_beta   90.00
_cell.angle_gamma   90.00
#
_symmetry.space_group_name_H-M   'P 1'
#
loop_
_entity.id
_entity.type
_entity.pdbx_description
1 polymer ?
#
loop_
_entity_poly.entity_id
_entity_poly.type
_entity_poly.pdbx_seq_one_letter_code
_entity_poly.pdbx_strand_id
1 'polypeptide(L)'
;MYENSEGSRAAILDIHGGGWVQGDKAKEAGIATKFAEQGFLVVVPNYRLAPAAFYPAARDDVWEAYQWLKSSPFNFDHSKIGVFGGSAGGSLSVDVGLKDGIPAVSWSGIFDVIDWFSKHKDVVPVRNTELDTVSKSNEIDQGGKNDPYYKWFILNYVNQDESQFPGLEPFDRVTPKAGPIYLANSLEEIVPTTGVTMLEEALAKNDVPVFTQLITGGRHAEGYEDEAWLPTLNFFNQFLS
;
A
#
# COMPACT_ATOMS: atom_id res chain seq x y z
N MET A 1 -5.37 -14.94 -8.94
CA MET A 1 -6.78 -14.51 -8.89
C MET A 1 -7.53 -15.44 -7.95
N TYR A 2 -8.40 -14.89 -7.13
CA TYR A 2 -9.21 -15.59 -6.14
C TYR A 2 -10.66 -15.17 -6.34
N GLU A 3 -11.60 -16.11 -6.29
CA GLU A 3 -13.00 -15.88 -6.57
C GLU A 3 -13.88 -16.85 -5.78
N ASN A 4 -15.02 -16.39 -5.32
CA ASN A 4 -16.04 -17.25 -4.71
C ASN A 4 -16.82 -18.00 -5.82
N SER A 5 -17.22 -19.24 -5.53
CA SER A 5 -18.00 -20.08 -6.46
C SER A 5 -19.40 -19.51 -6.82
N GLU A 6 -19.92 -18.57 -6.04
CA GLU A 6 -21.22 -17.92 -6.26
C GLU A 6 -21.16 -16.68 -7.16
N GLY A 7 -19.96 -16.33 -7.65
CA GLY A 7 -19.69 -15.08 -8.39
C GLY A 7 -19.39 -13.91 -7.47
N SER A 8 -18.85 -12.85 -8.04
CA SER A 8 -18.33 -11.70 -7.29
C SER A 8 -19.13 -10.44 -7.58
N ARG A 9 -19.54 -9.71 -6.52
CA ARG A 9 -20.27 -8.44 -6.62
C ARG A 9 -19.38 -7.24 -6.95
N ALA A 10 -18.14 -7.26 -6.51
CA ALA A 10 -17.14 -6.21 -6.68
C ALA A 10 -15.75 -6.84 -6.78
N ALA A 11 -14.74 -6.07 -7.19
CA ALA A 11 -13.38 -6.56 -7.25
C ALA A 11 -12.44 -5.78 -6.35
N ILE A 12 -11.37 -6.45 -5.89
CA ILE A 12 -10.25 -5.85 -5.16
C ILE A 12 -8.96 -6.14 -5.94
N LEU A 13 -8.21 -5.09 -6.23
CA LEU A 13 -6.82 -5.19 -6.66
C LEU A 13 -5.96 -5.20 -5.40
N ASP A 14 -5.31 -6.32 -5.11
CA ASP A 14 -4.50 -6.53 -3.92
C ASP A 14 -3.00 -6.48 -4.30
N ILE A 15 -2.26 -5.53 -3.71
CA ILE A 15 -0.93 -5.14 -4.12
C ILE A 15 0.08 -5.50 -3.04
N HIS A 16 1.00 -6.42 -3.35
CA HIS A 16 1.99 -6.90 -2.40
C HIS A 16 2.97 -5.81 -1.93
N GLY A 17 3.47 -5.96 -0.69
CA GLY A 17 4.55 -5.17 -0.13
C GLY A 17 5.94 -5.63 -0.56
N GLY A 18 6.97 -5.14 0.13
CA GLY A 18 8.37 -5.53 -0.08
C GLY A 18 9.30 -4.40 -0.50
N GLY A 19 8.99 -3.14 -0.13
CA GLY A 19 9.86 -1.97 -0.36
C GLY A 19 10.19 -1.71 -1.84
N TRP A 20 9.37 -2.20 -2.77
CA TRP A 20 9.58 -2.16 -4.22
C TRP A 20 10.86 -2.87 -4.70
N VAL A 21 11.55 -3.60 -3.83
CA VAL A 21 12.81 -4.32 -4.13
C VAL A 21 12.64 -5.83 -4.06
N GLN A 22 11.52 -6.31 -3.53
CA GLN A 22 11.22 -7.73 -3.35
C GLN A 22 9.72 -8.00 -3.24
N GLY A 23 9.34 -9.26 -3.07
CA GLY A 23 7.97 -9.72 -2.96
C GLY A 23 7.41 -10.22 -4.28
N ASP A 24 6.29 -10.90 -4.19
CA ASP A 24 5.47 -11.32 -5.31
C ASP A 24 4.02 -11.57 -4.87
N LYS A 25 3.15 -11.79 -5.83
CA LYS A 25 1.71 -12.04 -5.62
C LYS A 25 1.38 -13.22 -4.69
N ALA A 26 2.29 -14.19 -4.52
CA ALA A 26 2.03 -15.35 -3.65
C ALA A 26 2.01 -14.95 -2.18
N LYS A 27 2.66 -13.83 -1.83
CA LYS A 27 2.66 -13.28 -0.48
C LYS A 27 1.24 -12.95 -0.01
N GLU A 28 0.39 -12.47 -0.90
CA GLU A 28 -0.96 -11.99 -0.58
C GLU A 28 -2.02 -13.12 -0.55
N ALA A 29 -1.62 -14.39 -0.76
CA ALA A 29 -2.57 -15.51 -0.86
C ALA A 29 -3.54 -15.61 0.33
N GLY A 30 -3.07 -15.32 1.54
CA GLY A 30 -3.89 -15.35 2.77
C GLY A 30 -4.99 -14.30 2.75
N ILE A 31 -4.60 -13.04 2.56
CA ILE A 31 -5.55 -11.91 2.58
C ILE A 31 -6.47 -11.94 1.36
N ALA A 32 -5.94 -12.30 0.18
CA ALA A 32 -6.74 -12.45 -1.03
C ALA A 32 -7.82 -13.54 -0.89
N THR A 33 -7.51 -14.65 -0.22
CA THR A 33 -8.50 -15.70 0.09
C THR A 33 -9.58 -15.17 1.01
N LYS A 34 -9.23 -14.43 2.06
CA LYS A 34 -10.20 -13.82 2.98
C LYS A 34 -11.15 -12.86 2.28
N PHE A 35 -10.65 -12.01 1.38
CA PHE A 35 -11.51 -11.13 0.58
C PHE A 35 -12.43 -11.94 -0.35
N ALA A 36 -11.93 -13.00 -0.99
CA ALA A 36 -12.74 -13.87 -1.84
C ALA A 36 -13.86 -14.58 -1.05
N GLU A 37 -13.59 -15.03 0.18
CA GLU A 37 -14.60 -15.59 1.10
C GLU A 37 -15.70 -14.57 1.45
N GLN A 38 -15.40 -13.27 1.37
CA GLN A 38 -16.39 -12.20 1.56
C GLN A 38 -17.14 -11.82 0.27
N GLY A 39 -16.93 -12.54 -0.83
CA GLY A 39 -17.63 -12.36 -2.10
C GLY A 39 -17.00 -11.32 -3.02
N PHE A 40 -15.73 -10.99 -2.87
CA PHE A 40 -14.99 -10.17 -3.83
C PHE A 40 -14.25 -11.03 -4.85
N LEU A 41 -14.15 -10.54 -6.09
CA LEU A 41 -13.12 -10.99 -7.00
C LEU A 41 -11.80 -10.34 -6.60
N VAL A 42 -10.73 -11.13 -6.40
CA VAL A 42 -9.43 -10.57 -6.00
C VAL A 42 -8.38 -10.84 -7.07
N VAL A 43 -7.75 -9.80 -7.54
CA VAL A 43 -6.63 -9.87 -8.48
C VAL A 43 -5.37 -9.40 -7.78
N VAL A 44 -4.33 -10.21 -7.81
CA VAL A 44 -3.02 -9.92 -7.21
C VAL A 44 -1.99 -9.87 -8.34
N PRO A 45 -1.54 -8.69 -8.77
CA PRO A 45 -0.52 -8.56 -9.79
C PRO A 45 0.89 -8.72 -9.21
N ASN A 46 1.83 -9.12 -10.06
CA ASN A 46 3.23 -8.77 -9.86
C ASN A 46 3.50 -7.41 -10.50
N TYR A 47 4.47 -6.70 -9.98
CA TYR A 47 5.00 -5.49 -10.58
C TYR A 47 6.53 -5.55 -10.62
N ARG A 48 7.16 -4.78 -11.49
CA ARG A 48 8.61 -4.74 -11.64
C ARG A 48 9.28 -4.16 -10.40
N LEU A 49 10.36 -4.79 -9.99
CA LEU A 49 11.11 -4.50 -8.76
C LEU A 49 12.50 -3.93 -9.08
N ALA A 50 13.00 -3.07 -8.21
CA ALA A 50 14.39 -2.65 -8.24
C ALA A 50 15.32 -3.82 -7.82
N PRO A 51 16.52 -3.96 -8.42
CA PRO A 51 17.12 -3.05 -9.38
C PRO A 51 16.81 -3.38 -10.86
N ALA A 52 15.93 -4.35 -11.15
CA ALA A 52 15.57 -4.66 -12.53
C ALA A 52 14.79 -3.53 -13.22
N ALA A 53 14.00 -2.78 -12.43
CA ALA A 53 13.35 -1.55 -12.86
C ALA A 53 13.20 -0.61 -11.65
N PHE A 54 13.32 0.68 -11.88
CA PHE A 54 13.26 1.72 -10.85
C PHE A 54 11.95 2.51 -10.92
N TYR A 55 11.70 3.37 -9.94
CA TYR A 55 10.60 4.32 -9.99
C TYR A 55 10.57 5.06 -11.34
N PRO A 56 9.40 5.20 -11.98
CA PRO A 56 8.06 4.87 -11.51
C PRO A 56 7.53 3.47 -11.93
N ALA A 57 8.36 2.55 -12.39
CA ALA A 57 7.96 1.29 -13.04
C ALA A 57 6.90 0.47 -12.26
N ALA A 58 7.08 0.30 -10.96
CA ALA A 58 6.10 -0.43 -10.14
C ALA A 58 4.72 0.26 -10.12
N ARG A 59 4.72 1.59 -10.04
CA ARG A 59 3.51 2.41 -10.09
C ARG A 59 2.78 2.29 -11.42
N ASP A 60 3.54 2.29 -12.53
CA ASP A 60 2.99 2.15 -13.87
C ASP A 60 2.39 0.75 -14.07
N ASP A 61 3.10 -0.31 -13.63
CA ASP A 61 2.63 -1.70 -13.73
C ASP A 61 1.34 -1.94 -12.93
N VAL A 62 1.25 -1.39 -11.72
CA VAL A 62 0.03 -1.48 -10.90
C VAL A 62 -1.12 -0.71 -11.56
N TRP A 63 -0.84 0.45 -12.13
CA TRP A 63 -1.84 1.19 -12.89
C TRP A 63 -2.34 0.40 -14.11
N GLU A 64 -1.46 -0.24 -14.86
CA GLU A 64 -1.83 -1.12 -15.98
C GLU A 64 -2.65 -2.33 -15.52
N ALA A 65 -2.29 -2.95 -14.40
CA ALA A 65 -3.04 -4.06 -13.81
C ALA A 65 -4.46 -3.61 -13.41
N TYR A 66 -4.61 -2.42 -12.83
CA TYR A 66 -5.91 -1.83 -12.54
C TYR A 66 -6.74 -1.59 -13.82
N GLN A 67 -6.15 -0.98 -14.86
CA GLN A 67 -6.85 -0.75 -16.13
C GLN A 67 -7.27 -2.07 -16.79
N TRP A 68 -6.43 -3.09 -16.72
CA TRP A 68 -6.76 -4.42 -17.18
C TRP A 68 -7.94 -5.02 -16.39
N LEU A 69 -7.95 -4.92 -15.06
CA LEU A 69 -9.05 -5.41 -14.23
C LEU A 69 -10.37 -4.71 -14.60
N LYS A 70 -10.34 -3.40 -14.77
CA LYS A 70 -11.47 -2.56 -15.14
C LYS A 70 -12.11 -2.97 -16.48
N SER A 71 -11.35 -3.53 -17.40
CA SER A 71 -11.80 -4.00 -18.71
C SER A 71 -11.79 -5.52 -18.87
N SER A 72 -11.55 -6.28 -17.80
CA SER A 72 -11.40 -7.73 -17.83
C SER A 72 -12.74 -8.44 -18.18
N PRO A 73 -12.70 -9.69 -18.68
CA PRO A 73 -13.91 -10.46 -18.96
C PRO A 73 -14.54 -11.12 -17.74
N PHE A 74 -14.04 -10.86 -16.53
CA PHE A 74 -14.53 -11.49 -15.31
C PHE A 74 -15.91 -10.98 -14.93
N ASN A 75 -16.67 -11.85 -14.27
CA ASN A 75 -18.06 -11.58 -13.90
C ASN A 75 -18.12 -10.88 -12.53
N PHE A 76 -18.09 -9.56 -12.53
CA PHE A 76 -18.33 -8.71 -11.36
C PHE A 76 -18.87 -7.35 -11.81
N ASP A 77 -19.30 -6.50 -10.90
CA ASP A 77 -19.69 -5.13 -11.22
C ASP A 77 -18.44 -4.26 -11.44
N HIS A 78 -18.12 -3.98 -12.71
CA HIS A 78 -16.94 -3.23 -13.12
C HIS A 78 -16.92 -1.75 -12.67
N SER A 79 -18.04 -1.25 -12.14
CA SER A 79 -18.08 0.07 -11.48
C SER A 79 -17.65 0.01 -10.01
N LYS A 80 -17.48 -1.21 -9.46
CA LYS A 80 -17.15 -1.47 -8.05
C LYS A 80 -15.79 -2.15 -7.92
N ILE A 81 -14.75 -1.36 -8.01
CA ILE A 81 -13.37 -1.81 -7.81
C ILE A 81 -12.76 -1.03 -6.64
N GLY A 82 -12.18 -1.75 -5.70
CA GLY A 82 -11.34 -1.21 -4.64
C GLY A 82 -9.89 -1.65 -4.82
N VAL A 83 -8.99 -0.97 -4.14
CA VAL A 83 -7.57 -1.33 -4.12
C VAL A 83 -7.08 -1.44 -2.68
N PHE A 84 -6.32 -2.50 -2.41
CA PHE A 84 -5.71 -2.80 -1.11
C PHE A 84 -4.21 -3.00 -1.28
N GLY A 85 -3.43 -2.70 -0.23
CA GLY A 85 -2.04 -3.09 -0.20
C GLY A 85 -1.39 -2.81 1.15
N GLY A 86 -0.32 -3.55 1.44
CA GLY A 86 0.54 -3.37 2.60
C GLY A 86 1.90 -2.76 2.25
N SER A 87 2.47 -1.92 3.13
CA SER A 87 3.81 -1.35 2.96
C SER A 87 3.96 -0.62 1.61
N ALA A 88 4.94 -0.99 0.78
CA ALA A 88 5.08 -0.48 -0.59
C ALA A 88 3.79 -0.65 -1.42
N GLY A 89 3.05 -1.76 -1.24
CA GLY A 89 1.73 -1.97 -1.85
C GLY A 89 0.69 -0.97 -1.36
N GLY A 90 0.77 -0.57 -0.09
CA GLY A 90 -0.08 0.46 0.50
C GLY A 90 0.12 1.83 -0.14
N SER A 91 1.37 2.20 -0.46
CA SER A 91 1.65 3.42 -1.22
C SER A 91 1.08 3.35 -2.64
N LEU A 92 1.24 2.21 -3.30
CA LEU A 92 0.72 1.99 -4.66
C LEU A 92 -0.81 1.97 -4.70
N SER A 93 -1.46 1.45 -3.65
CA SER A 93 -2.93 1.45 -3.54
C SER A 93 -3.47 2.88 -3.43
N VAL A 94 -2.84 3.72 -2.62
CA VAL A 94 -3.19 5.15 -2.52
C VAL A 94 -3.02 5.85 -3.87
N ASP A 95 -1.93 5.59 -4.59
CA ASP A 95 -1.72 6.18 -5.92
C ASP A 95 -2.87 5.89 -6.90
N VAL A 96 -3.39 4.66 -6.90
CA VAL A 96 -4.55 4.29 -7.73
C VAL A 96 -5.82 4.99 -7.26
N GLY A 97 -6.09 5.00 -5.96
CA GLY A 97 -7.26 5.66 -5.36
C GLY A 97 -7.30 7.16 -5.64
N LEU A 98 -6.16 7.84 -5.55
CA LEU A 98 -6.05 9.26 -5.88
C LEU A 98 -6.27 9.54 -7.37
N LYS A 99 -5.79 8.65 -8.24
CA LYS A 99 -5.80 8.88 -9.69
C LYS A 99 -7.15 8.61 -10.36
N ASP A 100 -7.90 7.58 -9.94
CA ASP A 100 -9.17 7.18 -10.57
C ASP A 100 -10.40 7.31 -9.66
N GLY A 101 -10.22 7.81 -8.43
CA GLY A 101 -11.34 8.10 -7.54
C GLY A 101 -12.01 6.86 -6.94
N ILE A 102 -11.29 5.75 -6.83
CA ILE A 102 -11.80 4.50 -6.27
C ILE A 102 -11.42 4.32 -4.80
N PRO A 103 -12.18 3.52 -4.02
CA PRO A 103 -11.84 3.22 -2.63
C PRO A 103 -10.47 2.55 -2.52
N ALA A 104 -9.59 3.09 -1.66
CA ALA A 104 -8.26 2.57 -1.43
C ALA A 104 -8.00 2.30 0.05
N VAL A 105 -7.34 1.19 0.32
CA VAL A 105 -6.88 0.80 1.67
C VAL A 105 -5.37 0.65 1.67
N SER A 106 -4.73 1.29 2.63
CA SER A 106 -3.29 1.21 2.83
C SER A 106 -2.99 0.76 4.26
N TRP A 107 -2.29 -0.36 4.39
CA TRP A 107 -1.68 -0.78 5.64
C TRP A 107 -0.20 -0.44 5.62
N SER A 108 0.26 0.41 6.53
CA SER A 108 1.66 0.84 6.65
C SER A 108 2.26 1.44 5.34
N GLY A 109 1.48 2.20 4.59
CA GLY A 109 1.94 2.83 3.36
C GLY A 109 3.01 3.90 3.62
N ILE A 110 3.99 3.96 2.73
CA ILE A 110 5.14 4.88 2.82
C ILE A 110 4.77 6.18 2.10
N PHE A 111 4.66 7.29 2.83
CA PHE A 111 4.19 8.56 2.28
C PHE A 111 5.11 9.74 2.58
N ASP A 112 5.83 9.74 3.72
CA ASP A 112 6.70 10.82 4.17
C ASP A 112 8.17 10.43 3.94
N VAL A 113 8.68 10.71 2.75
CA VAL A 113 10.05 10.38 2.36
C VAL A 113 10.98 11.59 2.57
N ILE A 114 10.57 12.77 2.13
CA ILE A 114 11.43 13.98 2.12
C ILE A 114 11.76 14.41 3.54
N ASP A 115 10.73 14.54 4.40
CA ASP A 115 10.93 14.96 5.78
C ASP A 115 11.74 13.92 6.57
N TRP A 116 11.41 12.63 6.39
CA TRP A 116 12.15 11.54 7.02
C TRP A 116 13.63 11.57 6.65
N PHE A 117 13.98 11.65 5.36
CA PHE A 117 15.36 11.73 4.89
C PHE A 117 16.09 12.96 5.42
N SER A 118 15.39 14.10 5.53
CA SER A 118 15.95 15.34 6.07
C SER A 118 16.39 15.21 7.53
N LYS A 119 15.68 14.41 8.32
CA LYS A 119 15.92 14.14 9.74
C LYS A 119 16.92 13.01 9.99
N HIS A 120 17.12 12.12 9.01
CA HIS A 120 17.95 10.90 9.13
C HIS A 120 19.18 10.92 8.20
N LYS A 121 19.81 12.11 8.04
CA LYS A 121 20.96 12.30 7.15
C LYS A 121 22.15 11.40 7.54
N ASP A 122 22.38 11.22 8.83
CA ASP A 122 23.49 10.46 9.37
C ASP A 122 23.26 8.93 9.34
N VAL A 123 22.06 8.48 9.04
CA VAL A 123 21.77 7.05 8.89
C VAL A 123 22.44 6.53 7.63
N VAL A 124 23.30 5.53 7.78
CA VAL A 124 23.96 4.84 6.66
C VAL A 124 23.01 3.77 6.11
N PRO A 125 22.64 3.80 4.82
CA PRO A 125 21.75 2.81 4.25
C PRO A 125 22.42 1.43 4.21
N VAL A 126 21.74 0.40 4.74
CA VAL A 126 22.26 -0.97 4.79
C VAL A 126 21.14 -1.96 4.41
N ARG A 127 21.44 -2.84 3.45
CA ARG A 127 20.54 -3.97 3.14
C ARG A 127 20.50 -4.95 4.32
N ASN A 128 19.30 -5.31 4.72
CA ASN A 128 19.09 -6.36 5.71
C ASN A 128 18.39 -7.55 5.04
N THR A 129 19.15 -8.59 4.70
CA THR A 129 18.64 -9.77 4.00
C THR A 129 17.74 -10.65 4.88
N GLU A 130 17.76 -10.49 6.20
CA GLU A 130 16.81 -11.17 7.08
C GLU A 130 15.40 -10.59 6.97
N LEU A 131 15.32 -9.27 6.72
CA LEU A 131 14.05 -8.59 6.46
C LEU A 131 13.54 -8.77 5.02
N ASP A 132 14.40 -9.24 4.11
CA ASP A 132 14.02 -9.57 2.73
C ASP A 132 13.15 -10.85 2.65
N THR A 133 12.92 -11.56 3.75
CA THR A 133 12.09 -12.77 3.73
C THR A 133 10.64 -12.45 4.05
N VAL A 134 9.73 -12.93 3.22
CA VAL A 134 8.27 -12.73 3.29
C VAL A 134 7.67 -13.07 4.68
N SER A 135 8.33 -13.98 5.42
CA SER A 135 7.85 -14.47 6.72
C SER A 135 8.12 -13.55 7.91
N LYS A 136 8.82 -12.41 7.71
CA LYS A 136 9.27 -11.56 8.83
C LYS A 136 8.80 -10.11 8.78
N SER A 137 7.85 -9.76 7.93
CA SER A 137 7.34 -8.37 7.86
C SER A 137 6.74 -7.88 9.18
N ASN A 138 6.17 -8.77 9.96
CA ASN A 138 5.61 -8.50 11.29
C ASN A 138 6.68 -8.40 12.42
N GLU A 139 7.94 -8.74 12.14
CA GLU A 139 9.07 -8.61 13.07
C GLU A 139 9.90 -7.34 12.82
N ILE A 140 9.52 -6.52 11.85
CA ILE A 140 10.20 -5.26 11.57
C ILE A 140 9.90 -4.28 12.71
N ASP A 141 10.84 -4.17 13.63
CA ASP A 141 10.78 -3.34 14.83
C ASP A 141 11.33 -1.93 14.58
N GLN A 142 10.88 -1.02 15.37
CA GLN A 142 11.04 0.39 15.11
C GLN A 142 12.08 1.13 15.90
N GLY A 143 12.14 1.35 16.95
CA GLY A 143 13.10 2.11 17.76
C GLY A 143 14.34 2.71 17.02
N GLY A 144 14.25 3.00 15.72
CA GLY A 144 15.37 3.40 14.86
C GLY A 144 16.29 2.27 14.41
N LYS A 145 16.06 1.04 14.84
CA LYS A 145 16.92 -0.11 14.53
C LYS A 145 16.91 -0.48 13.05
N ASN A 146 15.78 -0.28 12.39
CA ASN A 146 15.58 -0.61 10.98
C ASN A 146 15.71 0.60 10.03
N ASP A 147 16.02 1.79 10.54
CA ASP A 147 16.28 2.98 9.73
C ASP A 147 17.29 2.76 8.59
N PRO A 148 18.42 2.05 8.80
CA PRO A 148 19.34 1.72 7.73
C PRO A 148 18.71 0.93 6.59
N TYR A 149 17.82 0.00 6.89
CA TYR A 149 17.10 -0.78 5.89
C TYR A 149 16.01 0.04 5.19
N TYR A 150 15.27 0.85 5.93
CA TYR A 150 14.27 1.77 5.38
C TYR A 150 14.90 2.73 4.37
N LYS A 151 16.00 3.37 4.75
CA LYS A 151 16.77 4.25 3.88
C LYS A 151 17.29 3.52 2.64
N TRP A 152 17.77 2.29 2.82
CA TRP A 152 18.34 1.49 1.76
C TRP A 152 17.32 1.15 0.66
N PHE A 153 16.14 0.63 1.00
CA PHE A 153 15.21 0.21 -0.02
C PHE A 153 14.58 1.39 -0.78
N ILE A 154 14.34 2.52 -0.12
CA ILE A 154 13.85 3.74 -0.78
C ILE A 154 14.89 4.25 -1.80
N LEU A 155 16.15 4.36 -1.41
CA LEU A 155 17.23 4.77 -2.31
C LEU A 155 17.38 3.81 -3.49
N ASN A 156 17.27 2.49 -3.26
CA ASN A 156 17.29 1.52 -4.35
C ASN A 156 16.12 1.68 -5.30
N TYR A 157 14.92 1.92 -4.79
CA TYR A 157 13.74 2.11 -5.63
C TYR A 157 13.86 3.31 -6.58
N VAL A 158 14.46 4.39 -6.12
CA VAL A 158 14.70 5.60 -6.93
C VAL A 158 16.06 5.61 -7.64
N ASN A 159 16.79 4.48 -7.69
CA ASN A 159 18.11 4.40 -8.29
C ASN A 159 19.12 5.43 -7.73
N GLN A 160 19.12 5.67 -6.43
CA GLN A 160 19.93 6.68 -5.72
C GLN A 160 19.63 8.14 -6.15
N ASP A 161 18.56 8.39 -6.88
CA ASP A 161 18.18 9.73 -7.35
C ASP A 161 17.11 10.33 -6.42
N GLU A 162 17.54 11.07 -5.41
CA GLU A 162 16.65 11.74 -4.45
C GLU A 162 15.74 12.80 -5.09
N SER A 163 16.01 13.25 -6.31
CA SER A 163 15.11 14.15 -7.04
C SER A 163 13.76 13.52 -7.38
N GLN A 164 13.63 12.19 -7.26
CA GLN A 164 12.39 11.44 -7.43
C GLN A 164 11.50 11.42 -6.18
N PHE A 165 11.98 11.81 -5.00
CA PHE A 165 11.22 11.74 -3.75
C PHE A 165 9.87 12.46 -3.80
N PRO A 166 9.72 13.65 -4.39
CA PRO A 166 8.40 14.27 -4.52
C PRO A 166 7.36 13.40 -5.25
N GLY A 167 7.84 12.53 -6.16
CA GLY A 167 6.96 11.58 -6.84
C GLY A 167 6.48 10.43 -5.96
N LEU A 168 7.18 10.10 -4.89
CA LEU A 168 6.77 9.08 -3.92
C LEU A 168 5.71 9.60 -2.94
N GLU A 169 5.71 10.90 -2.66
CA GLU A 169 4.76 11.51 -1.73
C GLU A 169 3.42 11.80 -2.42
N PRO A 170 2.29 11.41 -1.83
CA PRO A 170 0.97 11.56 -2.46
C PRO A 170 0.32 12.93 -2.25
N PHE A 171 0.81 13.74 -1.31
CA PHE A 171 0.11 14.90 -0.75
C PHE A 171 -0.34 15.93 -1.78
N ASP A 172 0.56 16.31 -2.72
CA ASP A 172 0.28 17.29 -3.76
C ASP A 172 -0.58 16.73 -4.92
N ARG A 173 -0.83 15.41 -4.90
CA ARG A 173 -1.69 14.76 -5.90
C ARG A 173 -3.13 14.57 -5.44
N VAL A 174 -3.43 14.92 -4.19
CA VAL A 174 -4.79 14.86 -3.66
C VAL A 174 -5.64 15.94 -4.33
N THR A 175 -6.76 15.52 -4.89
CA THR A 175 -7.77 16.41 -5.49
C THR A 175 -9.16 16.01 -5.01
N PRO A 176 -10.19 16.86 -5.16
CA PRO A 176 -11.58 16.49 -4.82
C PRO A 176 -12.14 15.30 -5.60
N LYS A 177 -11.39 14.78 -6.60
CA LYS A 177 -11.77 13.59 -7.36
C LYS A 177 -11.15 12.29 -6.82
N ALA A 178 -10.31 12.38 -5.80
CA ALA A 178 -9.74 11.20 -5.16
C ALA A 178 -10.84 10.34 -4.53
N GLY A 179 -10.64 9.04 -4.53
CA GLY A 179 -11.54 8.11 -3.86
C GLY A 179 -11.39 8.15 -2.33
N PRO A 180 -12.35 7.60 -1.60
CA PRO A 180 -12.22 7.45 -0.14
C PRO A 180 -11.02 6.58 0.20
N ILE A 181 -10.32 6.90 1.29
CA ILE A 181 -9.11 6.19 1.70
C ILE A 181 -9.21 5.74 3.16
N TYR A 182 -8.82 4.48 3.41
CA TYR A 182 -8.58 3.98 4.75
C TYR A 182 -7.07 3.74 4.96
N LEU A 183 -6.54 4.32 6.04
CA LEU A 183 -5.14 4.26 6.43
C LEU A 183 -5.00 3.54 7.77
N ALA A 184 -4.24 2.45 7.83
CA ALA A 184 -3.85 1.81 9.07
C ALA A 184 -2.32 1.81 9.22
N ASN A 185 -1.81 2.09 10.42
CA ASN A 185 -0.39 2.13 10.70
C ASN A 185 -0.15 1.87 12.18
N SER A 186 0.90 1.13 12.52
CA SER A 186 1.34 1.04 13.92
C SER A 186 2.12 2.27 14.36
N LEU A 187 2.06 2.57 15.66
CA LEU A 187 2.72 3.77 16.22
C LEU A 187 4.26 3.65 16.26
N GLU A 188 4.78 2.42 16.35
CA GLU A 188 6.19 2.14 16.59
C GLU A 188 6.81 1.26 15.47
N GLU A 189 6.23 1.26 14.27
CA GLU A 189 6.75 0.49 13.14
C GLU A 189 7.77 1.27 12.28
N ILE A 190 8.36 0.59 11.28
CA ILE A 190 9.37 1.15 10.37
C ILE A 190 8.85 2.33 9.53
N VAL A 191 7.56 2.35 9.23
CA VAL A 191 6.96 3.43 8.45
C VAL A 191 6.46 4.52 9.39
N PRO A 192 6.95 5.77 9.27
CA PRO A 192 6.55 6.86 10.14
C PRO A 192 5.07 7.19 10.03
N THR A 193 4.41 7.41 11.17
CA THR A 193 3.01 7.86 11.20
C THR A 193 2.81 9.28 10.70
N THR A 194 3.88 10.08 10.57
CA THR A 194 3.84 11.44 10.01
C THR A 194 3.25 11.43 8.60
N GLY A 195 3.60 10.47 7.76
CA GLY A 195 3.04 10.35 6.41
C GLY A 195 1.53 10.10 6.41
N VAL A 196 1.04 9.32 7.37
CA VAL A 196 -0.41 9.07 7.55
C VAL A 196 -1.14 10.35 7.90
N THR A 197 -0.64 11.11 8.89
CA THR A 197 -1.28 12.36 9.33
C THR A 197 -1.24 13.45 8.26
N MET A 198 -0.15 13.56 7.51
CA MET A 198 -0.03 14.50 6.38
C MET A 198 -1.01 14.14 5.25
N LEU A 199 -1.16 12.85 4.93
CA LEU A 199 -2.10 12.42 3.90
C LEU A 199 -3.55 12.62 4.35
N GLU A 200 -3.88 12.31 5.60
CA GLU A 200 -5.19 12.58 6.20
C GLU A 200 -5.55 14.07 6.08
N GLU A 201 -4.64 14.97 6.44
CA GLU A 201 -4.83 16.42 6.31
C GLU A 201 -5.05 16.84 4.86
N ALA A 202 -4.27 16.31 3.92
CA ALA A 202 -4.41 16.62 2.50
C ALA A 202 -5.76 16.15 1.93
N LEU A 203 -6.22 14.95 2.31
CA LEU A 203 -7.52 14.41 1.92
C LEU A 203 -8.66 15.24 2.50
N ALA A 204 -8.61 15.55 3.80
CA ALA A 204 -9.62 16.35 4.47
C ALA A 204 -9.76 17.77 3.88
N LYS A 205 -8.65 18.42 3.53
CA LYS A 205 -8.65 19.72 2.83
C LYS A 205 -9.32 19.69 1.45
N ASN A 206 -9.42 18.53 0.83
CA ASN A 206 -10.05 18.33 -0.47
C ASN A 206 -11.45 17.69 -0.38
N ASP A 207 -12.05 17.65 0.83
CA ASP A 207 -13.35 17.03 1.11
C ASP A 207 -13.43 15.55 0.71
N VAL A 208 -12.29 14.83 0.70
CA VAL A 208 -12.20 13.40 0.41
C VAL A 208 -12.38 12.60 1.70
N PRO A 209 -13.32 11.64 1.75
CA PRO A 209 -13.50 10.80 2.93
C PRO A 209 -12.24 10.03 3.29
N VAL A 210 -11.78 10.16 4.53
CA VAL A 210 -10.61 9.45 5.05
C VAL A 210 -10.93 8.81 6.40
N PHE A 211 -10.42 7.61 6.60
CA PHE A 211 -10.51 6.85 7.84
C PHE A 211 -9.10 6.49 8.27
N THR A 212 -8.73 6.81 9.49
CA THR A 212 -7.39 6.56 10.00
C THR A 212 -7.46 5.69 11.25
N GLN A 213 -6.66 4.63 11.29
CA GLN A 213 -6.47 3.78 12.45
C GLN A 213 -4.98 3.74 12.84
N LEU A 214 -4.65 4.28 14.00
CA LEU A 214 -3.33 4.13 14.59
C LEU A 214 -3.36 2.99 15.61
N ILE A 215 -2.49 2.00 15.42
CA ILE A 215 -2.44 0.74 16.16
C ILE A 215 -1.27 0.78 17.13
N THR A 216 -1.44 0.28 18.33
CA THR A 216 -0.37 0.24 19.34
C THR A 216 0.69 -0.80 19.00
N GLY A 217 1.96 -0.49 19.33
CA GLY A 217 3.11 -1.36 19.09
C GLY A 217 3.77 -1.15 17.74
N GLY A 218 4.63 -2.09 17.33
CA GLY A 218 5.51 -1.98 16.18
C GLY A 218 5.25 -3.00 15.07
N ARG A 219 4.07 -3.64 15.04
CA ARG A 219 3.71 -4.59 14.00
C ARG A 219 3.54 -3.87 12.66
N HIS A 220 4.02 -4.46 11.57
CA HIS A 220 4.03 -3.85 10.24
C HIS A 220 3.02 -4.56 9.32
N ALA A 221 2.17 -3.78 8.65
CA ALA A 221 1.24 -4.24 7.62
C ALA A 221 0.44 -5.50 8.06
N GLU A 222 0.58 -6.64 7.41
CA GLU A 222 -0.12 -7.89 7.74
C GLU A 222 0.12 -8.37 9.18
N GLY A 223 1.15 -7.83 9.84
CA GLY A 223 1.43 -8.14 11.24
C GLY A 223 0.34 -7.69 12.21
N TYR A 224 -0.50 -6.73 11.85
CA TYR A 224 -1.65 -6.27 12.63
C TYR A 224 -3.00 -6.55 11.96
N GLU A 225 -3.04 -7.56 11.09
CA GLU A 225 -4.26 -7.95 10.37
C GLU A 225 -5.45 -8.19 11.31
N ASP A 226 -5.22 -8.77 12.48
CA ASP A 226 -6.24 -9.03 13.51
C ASP A 226 -7.00 -7.77 13.95
N GLU A 227 -6.35 -6.61 13.94
CA GLU A 227 -6.95 -5.33 14.31
C GLU A 227 -7.51 -4.56 13.10
N ALA A 228 -6.86 -4.67 11.92
CA ALA A 228 -7.19 -3.87 10.74
C ALA A 228 -8.14 -4.57 9.76
N TRP A 229 -8.31 -5.90 9.84
CA TRP A 229 -9.13 -6.65 8.88
C TRP A 229 -10.59 -6.22 8.86
N LEU A 230 -11.25 -6.23 10.03
CA LEU A 230 -12.68 -5.89 10.09
C LEU A 230 -12.96 -4.44 9.69
N PRO A 231 -12.20 -3.44 10.14
CA PRO A 231 -12.30 -2.07 9.61
C PRO A 231 -12.12 -1.98 8.09
N THR A 232 -11.13 -2.68 7.53
CA THR A 232 -10.90 -2.75 6.07
C THR A 232 -12.11 -3.32 5.32
N LEU A 233 -12.65 -4.44 5.80
CA LEU A 233 -13.82 -5.06 5.20
C LEU A 233 -15.06 -4.16 5.27
N ASN A 234 -15.28 -3.50 6.41
CA ASN A 234 -16.38 -2.55 6.57
C ASN A 234 -16.24 -1.34 5.64
N PHE A 235 -15.01 -0.84 5.47
CA PHE A 235 -14.73 0.24 4.53
C PHE A 235 -15.08 -0.17 3.08
N PHE A 236 -14.60 -1.30 2.60
CA PHE A 236 -14.95 -1.77 1.27
C PHE A 236 -16.45 -2.07 1.12
N ASN A 237 -17.09 -2.64 2.13
CA ASN A 237 -18.54 -2.84 2.10
C ASN A 237 -19.32 -1.51 2.03
N GLN A 238 -18.84 -0.46 2.66
CA GLN A 238 -19.49 0.86 2.61
C GLN A 238 -19.39 1.49 1.20
N PHE A 239 -18.27 1.34 0.51
CA PHE A 239 -18.00 2.05 -0.74
C PHE A 239 -18.16 1.19 -2.00
N LEU A 240 -18.27 -0.14 -1.86
CA LEU A 240 -18.43 -1.09 -2.97
C LEU A 240 -19.76 -1.87 -2.92
N SER A 241 -20.68 -1.50 -2.03
CA SER A 241 -22.00 -2.15 -1.95
C SER A 241 -22.98 -1.73 -3.06
#